data_142deb9975eae507d8ecc986c888d3db
#
_entry.id   142deb9975eae507d8ecc986c888d3db
#
_cell.length_a   1.000
_cell.length_b   1.000
_cell.length_c   1.000
_cell.angle_alpha   90.00
_cell.angle_beta   90.00
_cell.angle_gamma   90.00
#
_symmetry.space_group_name_H-M   'P 1'
#
loop_
_entity.id
_entity.type
_entity.pdbx_description
1 polymer ?
#
loop_
_entity_poly.entity_id
_entity_poly.type
_entity_poly.pdbx_seq_one_letter_code
_entity_poly.pdbx_strand_id
1 'polypeptide(L)'
;RMQPDLQNQGYAVGMAAAMAVLRARGKVRDIDIKALQKELVRNNCLEKRVLKDVDSFPLSQASIIEAVKTLEALTIDVHQKPQHDDTHKALAVVISHPQESIPLLKKAYTQTSKPEVKLNYARILAILGNQTGKKTLIEAVKKAPDWGKGWDYSNQRKYANTFGPVDRVVIALGFLNSADVHAPLLEKLNQLTLKSPLSHYKAVCLALRMNKDASLAEPLARFLKEKKLKGHNQTLGYYDIKKKEKNVYVRQGVNQEGGSMLNNKFKELLVAALLFECGDYLNQGREILEVYTKDVNGHFAEYAHLVLNNGTAISSTGG
;
A
#
# COMPACT_ATOMS: atom_id res chain seq x y z
N ARG A 1 10.09 26.25 -8.61
CA ARG A 1 9.00 26.06 -9.61
C ARG A 1 7.75 25.35 -9.06
N MET A 2 7.88 24.41 -8.14
CA MET A 2 6.73 23.64 -7.58
C MET A 2 5.97 24.35 -6.46
N GLN A 3 6.54 25.33 -5.77
CA GLN A 3 5.90 25.97 -4.60
C GLN A 3 4.58 26.68 -4.91
N PRO A 4 4.43 27.46 -6.01
CA PRO A 4 3.16 28.10 -6.33
C PRO A 4 2.05 27.09 -6.62
N ASP A 5 2.38 25.98 -7.32
CA ASP A 5 1.41 24.95 -7.65
C ASP A 5 0.91 24.23 -6.40
N LEU A 6 1.82 23.93 -5.45
CA LEU A 6 1.48 23.34 -4.16
C LEU A 6 0.64 24.28 -3.29
N GLN A 7 0.92 25.58 -3.32
CA GLN A 7 0.11 26.57 -2.60
C GLN A 7 -1.32 26.65 -3.16
N ASN A 8 -1.46 26.68 -4.50
CA ASN A 8 -2.77 26.69 -5.15
C ASN A 8 -3.57 25.41 -4.87
N GLN A 9 -2.90 24.24 -4.89
CA GLN A 9 -3.52 22.97 -4.52
C GLN A 9 -3.96 22.98 -3.05
N GLY A 10 -3.09 23.40 -2.14
CA GLY A 10 -3.40 23.52 -0.71
C GLY A 10 -4.58 24.45 -0.44
N TYR A 11 -4.62 25.60 -1.12
CA TYR A 11 -5.75 26.52 -1.04
C TYR A 11 -7.05 25.91 -1.54
N ALA A 12 -7.01 25.23 -2.70
CA ALA A 12 -8.19 24.56 -3.27
C ALA A 12 -8.73 23.45 -2.34
N VAL A 13 -7.85 22.64 -1.75
CA VAL A 13 -8.23 21.58 -0.80
C VAL A 13 -8.83 22.18 0.48
N GLY A 14 -8.19 23.23 1.02
CA GLY A 14 -8.71 23.93 2.21
C GLY A 14 -10.09 24.55 1.97
N MET A 15 -10.30 25.17 0.82
CA MET A 15 -11.58 25.74 0.42
C MET A 15 -12.66 24.64 0.25
N ALA A 16 -12.32 23.54 -0.41
CA ALA A 16 -13.20 22.38 -0.57
C ALA A 16 -13.62 21.78 0.80
N ALA A 17 -12.65 21.63 1.71
CA ALA A 17 -12.93 21.16 3.08
C ALA A 17 -13.87 22.09 3.84
N ALA A 18 -13.63 23.41 3.77
CA ALA A 18 -14.53 24.39 4.40
C ALA A 18 -15.95 24.33 3.81
N MET A 19 -16.08 24.25 2.49
CA MET A 19 -17.37 24.09 1.82
C MET A 19 -18.06 22.78 2.21
N ALA A 20 -17.31 21.68 2.36
CA ALA A 20 -17.87 20.41 2.80
C ALA A 20 -18.47 20.51 4.20
N VAL A 21 -17.75 21.13 5.14
CA VAL A 21 -18.24 21.32 6.51
C VAL A 21 -19.49 22.22 6.54
N LEU A 22 -19.42 23.34 5.84
CA LEU A 22 -20.49 24.37 5.92
C LEU A 22 -21.74 24.02 5.12
N ARG A 23 -21.63 23.27 4.01
CA ARG A 23 -22.71 23.10 3.03
C ARG A 23 -23.02 21.66 2.66
N ALA A 24 -22.12 20.69 2.95
CA ALA A 24 -22.23 19.30 2.53
C ALA A 24 -22.09 18.30 3.70
N ARG A 25 -22.39 18.71 4.93
CA ARG A 25 -22.36 17.87 6.14
C ARG A 25 -21.04 17.09 6.30
N GLY A 26 -19.92 17.70 5.96
CA GLY A 26 -18.58 17.10 6.01
C GLY A 26 -18.23 16.20 4.83
N LYS A 27 -19.09 16.03 3.83
CA LYS A 27 -18.84 15.16 2.68
C LYS A 27 -18.27 15.96 1.52
N VAL A 28 -16.97 15.79 1.25
CA VAL A 28 -16.28 16.47 0.17
C VAL A 28 -16.87 16.14 -1.22
N ARG A 29 -17.43 14.95 -1.40
CA ARG A 29 -18.05 14.53 -2.67
C ARG A 29 -19.36 15.24 -2.99
N ASP A 30 -20.02 15.82 -2.00
CA ASP A 30 -21.33 16.47 -2.13
C ASP A 30 -21.20 18.00 -2.28
N ILE A 31 -19.97 18.53 -2.43
CA ILE A 31 -19.77 19.97 -2.65
C ILE A 31 -20.14 20.38 -4.08
N ASP A 32 -20.65 21.59 -4.21
CA ASP A 32 -20.85 22.21 -5.52
C ASP A 32 -19.50 22.62 -6.12
N ILE A 33 -19.02 21.79 -7.08
CA ILE A 33 -17.75 22.01 -7.77
C ILE A 33 -17.74 23.33 -8.53
N LYS A 34 -18.85 23.76 -9.14
CA LYS A 34 -18.93 25.03 -9.86
C LYS A 34 -18.84 26.24 -8.91
N ALA A 35 -19.41 26.13 -7.71
CA ALA A 35 -19.22 27.15 -6.67
C ALA A 35 -17.76 27.20 -6.22
N LEU A 36 -17.12 26.04 -6.00
CA LEU A 36 -15.68 25.99 -5.67
C LEU A 36 -14.81 26.60 -6.78
N GLN A 37 -15.04 26.23 -8.04
CA GLN A 37 -14.33 26.79 -9.19
C GLN A 37 -14.46 28.33 -9.28
N LYS A 38 -15.66 28.87 -9.02
CA LYS A 38 -15.89 30.34 -8.99
C LYS A 38 -15.02 31.02 -7.93
N GLU A 39 -14.96 30.46 -6.72
CA GLU A 39 -14.12 31.01 -5.65
C GLU A 39 -12.63 30.91 -5.98
N LEU A 40 -12.19 29.82 -6.55
CA LEU A 40 -10.78 29.65 -6.96
C LEU A 40 -10.39 30.61 -8.09
N VAL A 41 -11.28 30.85 -9.05
CA VAL A 41 -11.07 31.86 -10.11
C VAL A 41 -11.04 33.28 -9.53
N ARG A 42 -11.93 33.61 -8.57
CA ARG A 42 -11.93 34.90 -7.88
C ARG A 42 -10.63 35.20 -7.17
N ASN A 43 -9.99 34.15 -6.63
CA ASN A 43 -8.73 34.26 -5.92
C ASN A 43 -7.49 33.99 -6.80
N ASN A 44 -7.64 34.01 -8.13
CA ASN A 44 -6.57 33.77 -9.10
C ASN A 44 -5.84 32.40 -8.97
N CYS A 45 -6.50 31.41 -8.37
CA CYS A 45 -5.97 30.04 -8.26
C CYS A 45 -6.34 29.17 -9.48
N LEU A 46 -7.33 29.58 -10.29
CA LEU A 46 -7.74 28.93 -11.52
C LEU A 46 -8.00 29.95 -12.63
N GLU A 47 -7.81 29.52 -13.87
CA GLU A 47 -8.13 30.32 -15.04
C GLU A 47 -9.65 30.41 -15.27
N LYS A 48 -10.14 31.56 -15.76
CA LYS A 48 -11.58 31.77 -16.03
C LYS A 48 -12.20 30.73 -16.99
N ARG A 49 -11.40 30.16 -17.90
CA ARG A 49 -11.89 29.13 -18.84
C ARG A 49 -12.49 27.91 -18.15
N VAL A 50 -11.98 27.54 -16.96
CA VAL A 50 -12.43 26.39 -16.18
C VAL A 50 -13.92 26.49 -15.79
N LEU A 51 -14.48 27.69 -15.70
CA LEU A 51 -15.90 27.88 -15.40
C LEU A 51 -16.83 27.34 -16.50
N LYS A 52 -16.30 27.22 -17.75
CA LYS A 52 -17.04 26.69 -18.89
C LYS A 52 -16.84 25.18 -19.09
N ASP A 53 -15.90 24.57 -18.35
CA ASP A 53 -15.64 23.15 -18.45
C ASP A 53 -16.88 22.37 -17.99
N VAL A 54 -17.26 21.37 -18.77
CA VAL A 54 -18.31 20.42 -18.44
C VAL A 54 -17.67 19.22 -17.75
N ASP A 55 -18.29 18.74 -16.69
CA ASP A 55 -17.85 17.53 -16.05
C ASP A 55 -18.02 16.35 -17.01
N SER A 56 -16.93 15.66 -17.30
CA SER A 56 -16.93 14.46 -18.15
C SER A 56 -17.25 13.18 -17.38
N PHE A 57 -17.47 13.28 -16.08
CA PHE A 57 -17.77 12.15 -15.22
C PHE A 57 -19.30 12.08 -14.92
N PRO A 58 -19.93 10.89 -14.97
CA PRO A 58 -19.37 9.58 -15.32
C PRO A 58 -19.03 9.46 -16.82
N LEU A 59 -17.99 8.70 -17.14
CA LEU A 59 -17.57 8.47 -18.50
C LEU A 59 -18.60 7.62 -19.28
N SER A 60 -18.59 7.74 -20.60
CA SER A 60 -19.46 6.94 -21.45
C SER A 60 -19.12 5.44 -21.36
N GLN A 61 -20.10 4.58 -21.57
CA GLN A 61 -19.89 3.13 -21.62
C GLN A 61 -18.85 2.74 -22.69
N ALA A 62 -18.82 3.43 -23.82
CA ALA A 62 -17.82 3.22 -24.88
C ALA A 62 -16.39 3.48 -24.37
N SER A 63 -16.20 4.55 -23.59
CA SER A 63 -14.89 4.86 -22.97
C SER A 63 -14.45 3.79 -21.97
N ILE A 64 -15.38 3.25 -21.19
CA ILE A 64 -15.09 2.18 -20.23
C ILE A 64 -14.73 0.87 -20.95
N ILE A 65 -15.44 0.52 -22.01
CA ILE A 65 -15.12 -0.66 -22.85
C ILE A 65 -13.73 -0.54 -23.46
N GLU A 66 -13.38 0.62 -24.02
CA GLU A 66 -12.05 0.85 -24.59
C GLU A 66 -10.96 0.80 -23.52
N ALA A 67 -11.23 1.34 -22.33
CA ALA A 67 -10.31 1.23 -21.20
C ALA A 67 -10.04 -0.24 -20.84
N VAL A 68 -11.06 -1.07 -20.70
CA VAL A 68 -10.89 -2.51 -20.42
C VAL A 68 -10.04 -3.20 -21.47
N LYS A 69 -10.24 -2.89 -22.76
CA LYS A 69 -9.44 -3.42 -23.85
C LYS A 69 -7.98 -2.96 -23.78
N THR A 70 -7.75 -1.68 -23.53
CA THR A 70 -6.39 -1.11 -23.37
C THR A 70 -5.59 -1.81 -22.25
N LEU A 71 -6.26 -2.33 -21.23
CA LEU A 71 -5.61 -3.08 -20.14
C LEU A 71 -5.00 -4.42 -20.56
N GLU A 72 -5.26 -4.93 -21.77
CA GLU A 72 -4.52 -6.08 -22.32
C GLU A 72 -3.01 -5.80 -22.44
N ALA A 73 -2.63 -4.54 -22.69
CA ALA A 73 -1.25 -4.11 -22.81
C ALA A 73 -0.58 -3.78 -21.46
N LEU A 74 -1.31 -3.89 -20.34
CA LEU A 74 -0.77 -3.61 -19.01
C LEU A 74 0.34 -4.60 -18.67
N THR A 75 1.52 -4.10 -18.32
CA THR A 75 2.64 -4.95 -17.86
C THR A 75 2.71 -4.97 -16.34
N ILE A 76 3.00 -6.16 -15.77
CA ILE A 76 3.25 -6.31 -14.34
C ILE A 76 4.66 -5.81 -13.98
N ASP A 77 5.62 -5.98 -14.87
CA ASP A 77 7.01 -5.60 -14.66
C ASP A 77 7.29 -4.19 -15.18
N VAL A 78 7.17 -3.23 -14.28
CA VAL A 78 7.46 -1.80 -14.57
C VAL A 78 8.94 -1.50 -14.80
N HIS A 79 9.83 -2.47 -14.51
CA HIS A 79 11.27 -2.28 -14.69
C HIS A 79 11.73 -2.60 -16.12
N GLN A 80 10.93 -3.31 -16.89
CA GLN A 80 11.32 -3.76 -18.23
C GLN A 80 10.92 -2.81 -19.36
N LYS A 81 9.83 -2.05 -19.20
CA LYS A 81 9.39 -1.06 -20.21
C LYS A 81 8.68 0.10 -19.52
N PRO A 82 8.88 1.35 -19.98
CA PRO A 82 8.00 2.44 -19.59
C PRO A 82 6.56 2.03 -19.92
N GLN A 83 5.69 2.05 -18.92
CA GLN A 83 4.27 1.81 -19.18
C GLN A 83 3.76 2.96 -20.03
N HIS A 84 3.00 2.65 -21.06
CA HIS A 84 2.31 3.68 -21.83
C HIS A 84 1.33 4.42 -20.91
N ASP A 85 1.32 5.73 -20.96
CA ASP A 85 0.37 6.57 -20.20
C ASP A 85 -1.08 6.10 -20.35
N ASP A 86 -1.42 5.52 -21.49
CA ASP A 86 -2.77 5.05 -21.80
C ASP A 86 -3.21 3.86 -20.92
N THR A 87 -2.31 2.94 -20.54
CA THR A 87 -2.67 1.84 -19.62
C THR A 87 -2.95 2.32 -18.21
N HIS A 88 -2.25 3.35 -17.74
CA HIS A 88 -2.52 3.96 -16.43
C HIS A 88 -3.84 4.74 -16.44
N LYS A 89 -4.11 5.48 -17.52
CA LYS A 89 -5.41 6.15 -17.71
C LYS A 89 -6.55 5.14 -17.75
N ALA A 90 -6.38 4.05 -18.53
CA ALA A 90 -7.34 2.97 -18.59
C ALA A 90 -7.62 2.33 -17.24
N LEU A 91 -6.57 2.11 -16.43
CA LEU A 91 -6.71 1.60 -15.07
C LEU A 91 -7.50 2.57 -14.18
N ALA A 92 -7.21 3.87 -14.25
CA ALA A 92 -7.94 4.90 -13.52
C ALA A 92 -9.42 4.93 -13.91
N VAL A 93 -9.74 4.85 -15.22
CA VAL A 93 -11.12 4.76 -15.73
C VAL A 93 -11.85 3.57 -15.14
N VAL A 94 -11.24 2.39 -15.17
CA VAL A 94 -11.84 1.14 -14.70
C VAL A 94 -12.08 1.17 -13.18
N ILE A 95 -11.12 1.69 -12.41
CA ILE A 95 -11.26 1.79 -10.94
C ILE A 95 -12.32 2.82 -10.54
N SER A 96 -12.47 3.90 -11.29
CA SER A 96 -13.48 4.93 -11.00
C SER A 96 -14.92 4.56 -11.41
N HIS A 97 -15.09 3.50 -12.22
CA HIS A 97 -16.40 2.99 -12.67
C HIS A 97 -16.56 1.50 -12.36
N PRO A 98 -16.53 1.09 -11.07
CA PRO A 98 -16.47 -0.33 -10.72
C PRO A 98 -17.71 -1.12 -11.15
N GLN A 99 -18.90 -0.51 -11.09
CA GLN A 99 -20.15 -1.19 -11.42
C GLN A 99 -20.23 -1.58 -12.89
N GLU A 100 -19.82 -0.69 -13.77
CA GLU A 100 -19.79 -0.89 -15.24
C GLU A 100 -18.59 -1.74 -15.66
N SER A 101 -17.45 -1.59 -14.99
CA SER A 101 -16.20 -2.25 -15.35
C SER A 101 -16.14 -3.71 -14.96
N ILE A 102 -16.70 -4.12 -13.81
CA ILE A 102 -16.62 -5.50 -13.33
C ILE A 102 -17.22 -6.50 -14.34
N PRO A 103 -18.42 -6.30 -14.91
CA PRO A 103 -18.98 -7.19 -15.92
C PRO A 103 -18.09 -7.33 -17.16
N LEU A 104 -17.53 -6.21 -17.63
CA LEU A 104 -16.64 -6.17 -18.81
C LEU A 104 -15.33 -6.90 -18.53
N LEU A 105 -14.71 -6.65 -17.36
CA LEU A 105 -13.49 -7.33 -16.94
C LEU A 105 -13.69 -8.84 -16.78
N LYS A 106 -14.82 -9.28 -16.21
CA LYS A 106 -15.16 -10.71 -16.11
C LYS A 106 -15.26 -11.36 -17.47
N LYS A 107 -15.90 -10.70 -18.43
CA LYS A 107 -16.00 -11.16 -19.81
C LYS A 107 -14.60 -11.26 -20.44
N ALA A 108 -13.78 -10.22 -20.36
CA ALA A 108 -12.42 -10.19 -20.89
C ALA A 108 -11.53 -11.26 -20.25
N TYR A 109 -11.59 -11.42 -18.91
CA TYR A 109 -10.90 -12.47 -18.16
C TYR A 109 -11.26 -13.89 -18.65
N THR A 110 -12.53 -14.14 -18.98
CA THR A 110 -12.99 -15.45 -19.43
C THR A 110 -12.59 -15.72 -20.88
N GLN A 111 -12.57 -14.68 -21.73
CA GLN A 111 -12.31 -14.81 -23.15
C GLN A 111 -10.82 -14.87 -23.52
N THR A 112 -9.94 -14.30 -22.67
CA THR A 112 -8.50 -14.31 -22.97
C THR A 112 -7.87 -15.70 -22.73
N SER A 113 -7.09 -16.16 -23.71
CA SER A 113 -6.22 -17.34 -23.59
C SER A 113 -4.80 -17.01 -23.16
N LYS A 114 -4.40 -15.71 -23.11
CA LYS A 114 -3.06 -15.27 -22.74
C LYS A 114 -2.91 -15.27 -21.22
N PRO A 115 -2.02 -16.07 -20.60
CA PRO A 115 -1.92 -16.18 -19.14
C PRO A 115 -1.58 -14.85 -18.44
N GLU A 116 -0.69 -14.04 -19.03
CA GLU A 116 -0.29 -12.74 -18.48
C GLU A 116 -1.44 -11.73 -18.49
N VAL A 117 -2.24 -11.69 -19.56
CA VAL A 117 -3.43 -10.83 -19.67
C VAL A 117 -4.50 -11.29 -18.67
N LYS A 118 -4.69 -12.61 -18.56
CA LYS A 118 -5.62 -13.19 -17.60
C LYS A 118 -5.25 -12.84 -16.16
N LEU A 119 -3.95 -12.87 -15.82
CA LEU A 119 -3.44 -12.46 -14.52
C LEU A 119 -3.67 -10.96 -14.26
N ASN A 120 -3.50 -10.10 -15.27
CA ASN A 120 -3.79 -8.68 -15.15
C ASN A 120 -5.26 -8.41 -14.84
N TYR A 121 -6.18 -9.03 -15.58
CA TYR A 121 -7.61 -8.89 -15.30
C TYR A 121 -7.98 -9.45 -13.93
N ALA A 122 -7.40 -10.59 -13.51
CA ALA A 122 -7.60 -11.15 -12.18
C ALA A 122 -7.18 -10.18 -11.07
N ARG A 123 -6.03 -9.51 -11.23
CA ARG A 123 -5.55 -8.48 -10.28
C ARG A 123 -6.50 -7.29 -10.19
N ILE A 124 -6.93 -6.76 -11.32
CA ILE A 124 -7.85 -5.62 -11.34
C ILE A 124 -9.19 -5.99 -10.74
N LEU A 125 -9.74 -7.15 -11.07
CA LEU A 125 -10.96 -7.68 -10.46
C LEU A 125 -10.83 -7.78 -8.93
N ALA A 126 -9.70 -8.29 -8.43
CA ALA A 126 -9.44 -8.39 -7.00
C ALA A 126 -9.39 -7.01 -6.33
N ILE A 127 -8.71 -6.02 -6.92
CA ILE A 127 -8.68 -4.62 -6.43
C ILE A 127 -10.10 -4.04 -6.34
N LEU A 128 -10.98 -4.42 -7.26
CA LEU A 128 -12.41 -4.04 -7.23
C LEU A 128 -13.27 -4.92 -6.30
N GLY A 129 -12.65 -5.79 -5.48
CA GLY A 129 -13.34 -6.68 -4.54
C GLY A 129 -14.04 -7.88 -5.19
N ASN A 130 -13.76 -8.18 -6.47
CA ASN A 130 -14.41 -9.26 -7.19
C ASN A 130 -13.60 -10.56 -7.16
N GLN A 131 -14.24 -11.67 -6.80
CA GLN A 131 -13.62 -12.99 -6.55
C GLN A 131 -13.31 -13.81 -7.82
N THR A 132 -13.75 -13.37 -9.01
CA THR A 132 -13.68 -14.18 -10.25
C THR A 132 -12.26 -14.66 -10.58
N GLY A 133 -11.25 -13.81 -10.34
CA GLY A 133 -9.84 -14.12 -10.61
C GLY A 133 -9.08 -14.82 -9.47
N LYS A 134 -9.73 -15.14 -8.34
CA LYS A 134 -9.09 -15.66 -7.12
C LYS A 134 -8.19 -16.85 -7.38
N LYS A 135 -8.70 -17.88 -8.08
CA LYS A 135 -7.92 -19.10 -8.40
C LYS A 135 -6.65 -18.77 -9.19
N THR A 136 -6.77 -17.92 -10.22
CA THR A 136 -5.61 -17.49 -11.02
C THR A 136 -4.54 -16.78 -10.17
N LEU A 137 -4.95 -15.92 -9.23
CA LEU A 137 -4.01 -15.24 -8.34
C LEU A 137 -3.33 -16.20 -7.36
N ILE A 138 -4.08 -17.10 -6.73
CA ILE A 138 -3.53 -18.13 -5.83
C ILE A 138 -2.52 -19.02 -6.57
N GLU A 139 -2.87 -19.48 -7.77
CA GLU A 139 -1.97 -20.30 -8.60
C GLU A 139 -0.71 -19.51 -9.00
N ALA A 140 -0.84 -18.23 -9.36
CA ALA A 140 0.30 -17.40 -9.71
C ALA A 140 1.27 -17.19 -8.54
N VAL A 141 0.74 -16.99 -7.31
CA VAL A 141 1.55 -16.88 -6.09
C VAL A 141 2.25 -18.21 -5.77
N LYS A 142 1.54 -19.35 -5.86
CA LYS A 142 2.11 -20.68 -5.61
C LYS A 142 3.16 -21.09 -6.63
N LYS A 143 2.96 -20.76 -7.91
CA LYS A 143 3.90 -21.08 -8.99
C LYS A 143 5.15 -20.21 -8.99
N ALA A 144 5.13 -19.03 -8.36
CA ALA A 144 6.30 -18.18 -8.26
C ALA A 144 7.34 -18.84 -7.32
N PRO A 145 8.51 -19.29 -7.84
CA PRO A 145 9.48 -20.05 -7.04
C PRO A 145 10.11 -19.19 -5.96
N ASP A 146 10.27 -17.92 -6.23
CA ASP A 146 10.83 -16.91 -5.33
C ASP A 146 10.06 -15.59 -5.44
N TRP A 147 10.53 -14.56 -4.76
CA TRP A 147 9.95 -13.22 -4.78
C TRP A 147 10.47 -12.34 -5.94
N GLY A 148 11.55 -12.76 -6.61
CA GLY A 148 12.24 -11.96 -7.62
C GLY A 148 12.90 -10.70 -7.04
N LYS A 149 13.00 -9.67 -7.88
CA LYS A 149 13.60 -8.39 -7.49
C LYS A 149 12.63 -7.55 -6.68
N GLY A 150 13.13 -6.94 -5.62
CA GLY A 150 12.39 -6.00 -4.78
C GLY A 150 13.26 -4.82 -4.37
N TRP A 151 12.67 -3.81 -3.76
CA TRP A 151 13.39 -2.67 -3.25
C TRP A 151 13.51 -2.68 -1.73
N ASP A 152 14.55 -2.03 -1.24
CA ASP A 152 14.78 -1.64 0.13
C ASP A 152 15.59 -0.33 0.19
N TYR A 153 15.86 0.16 1.39
CA TYR A 153 16.61 1.42 1.54
C TYR A 153 18.08 1.33 1.08
N SER A 154 18.65 0.13 0.92
CA SER A 154 20.02 -0.05 0.41
C SER A 154 20.11 -0.01 -1.12
N ASN A 155 19.00 -0.32 -1.82
CA ASN A 155 18.95 -0.38 -3.29
C ASN A 155 17.94 0.61 -3.92
N GLN A 156 17.48 1.59 -3.15
CA GLN A 156 16.45 2.54 -3.54
C GLN A 156 16.70 3.25 -4.87
N ARG A 157 17.96 3.58 -5.16
CA ARG A 157 18.34 4.22 -6.44
C ARG A 157 18.09 3.32 -7.65
N LYS A 158 18.17 2.00 -7.47
CA LYS A 158 18.07 1.02 -8.57
C LYS A 158 16.61 0.64 -8.86
N TYR A 159 15.79 0.53 -7.83
CA TYR A 159 14.43 -0.01 -7.96
C TYR A 159 13.31 0.99 -7.67
N ALA A 160 13.66 2.26 -7.46
CA ALA A 160 12.74 3.41 -7.37
C ALA A 160 11.50 3.17 -6.48
N ASN A 161 11.65 2.50 -5.35
CA ASN A 161 10.57 2.20 -4.38
C ASN A 161 9.36 1.46 -4.98
N THR A 162 9.55 0.70 -6.05
CA THR A 162 8.47 -0.02 -6.73
C THR A 162 8.29 -1.45 -6.22
N PHE A 163 7.05 -1.90 -6.17
CA PHE A 163 6.74 -3.30 -5.93
C PHE A 163 7.08 -4.17 -7.15
N GLY A 164 7.73 -5.31 -6.91
CA GLY A 164 8.02 -6.30 -7.93
C GLY A 164 6.76 -7.01 -8.46
N PRO A 165 6.89 -7.82 -9.51
CA PRO A 165 5.75 -8.56 -10.08
C PRO A 165 5.02 -9.44 -9.06
N VAL A 166 5.76 -10.21 -8.25
CA VAL A 166 5.18 -11.08 -7.22
C VAL A 166 4.54 -10.26 -6.11
N ASP A 167 5.18 -9.15 -5.67
CA ASP A 167 4.61 -8.24 -4.68
C ASP A 167 3.20 -7.77 -5.09
N ARG A 168 3.02 -7.41 -6.35
CA ARG A 168 1.76 -6.90 -6.89
C ARG A 168 0.65 -7.96 -6.93
N VAL A 169 1.01 -9.23 -7.19
CA VAL A 169 0.05 -10.34 -7.16
C VAL A 169 -0.35 -10.65 -5.71
N VAL A 170 0.63 -10.65 -4.79
CA VAL A 170 0.40 -10.83 -3.36
C VAL A 170 -0.52 -9.74 -2.80
N ILE A 171 -0.27 -8.47 -3.14
CA ILE A 171 -1.15 -7.35 -2.74
C ILE A 171 -2.57 -7.54 -3.31
N ALA A 172 -2.68 -7.96 -4.57
CA ALA A 172 -3.99 -8.20 -5.19
C ALA A 172 -4.78 -9.31 -4.47
N LEU A 173 -4.12 -10.36 -3.97
CA LEU A 173 -4.77 -11.37 -3.13
C LEU A 173 -5.37 -10.77 -1.85
N GLY A 174 -4.70 -9.78 -1.27
CA GLY A 174 -5.17 -9.09 -0.07
C GLY A 174 -6.56 -8.45 -0.24
N PHE A 175 -6.86 -7.92 -1.42
CA PHE A 175 -8.17 -7.28 -1.70
C PHE A 175 -9.34 -8.26 -1.78
N LEU A 176 -9.09 -9.57 -1.83
CA LEU A 176 -10.16 -10.56 -1.96
C LEU A 176 -10.95 -10.79 -0.66
N ASN A 177 -10.41 -10.40 0.48
CA ASN A 177 -11.02 -10.58 1.81
C ASN A 177 -11.60 -12.00 1.99
N SER A 178 -10.76 -13.02 1.90
CA SER A 178 -11.15 -14.44 1.90
C SER A 178 -10.14 -15.26 2.69
N ALA A 179 -10.60 -16.15 3.56
CA ALA A 179 -9.73 -17.05 4.34
C ALA A 179 -8.84 -17.96 3.47
N ASP A 180 -9.29 -18.30 2.25
CA ASP A 180 -8.52 -19.13 1.31
C ASP A 180 -7.16 -18.53 0.94
N VAL A 181 -6.96 -17.22 1.12
CA VAL A 181 -5.69 -16.55 0.80
C VAL A 181 -4.67 -16.65 1.92
N HIS A 182 -5.05 -17.03 3.15
CA HIS A 182 -4.14 -17.08 4.29
C HIS A 182 -2.98 -18.06 4.05
N ALA A 183 -3.28 -19.30 3.66
CA ALA A 183 -2.25 -20.31 3.44
C ALA A 183 -1.20 -19.88 2.39
N PRO A 184 -1.56 -19.47 1.15
CA PRO A 184 -0.59 -19.03 0.17
C PRO A 184 0.17 -17.76 0.59
N LEU A 185 -0.43 -16.85 1.35
CA LEU A 185 0.24 -15.67 1.87
C LEU A 185 1.25 -16.02 2.98
N LEU A 186 0.91 -16.94 3.88
CA LEU A 186 1.81 -17.44 4.90
C LEU A 186 2.98 -18.25 4.30
N GLU A 187 2.74 -19.05 3.26
CA GLU A 187 3.81 -19.71 2.51
C GLU A 187 4.80 -18.70 1.93
N LYS A 188 4.29 -17.61 1.33
CA LYS A 188 5.14 -16.53 0.82
C LYS A 188 5.88 -15.79 1.92
N LEU A 189 5.24 -15.51 3.04
CA LEU A 189 5.89 -14.90 4.21
C LEU A 189 7.06 -15.78 4.68
N ASN A 190 6.86 -17.10 4.79
CA ASN A 190 7.87 -18.04 5.27
C ASN A 190 9.10 -18.16 4.36
N GLN A 191 9.01 -17.78 3.09
CA GLN A 191 10.15 -17.69 2.19
C GLN A 191 11.07 -16.48 2.51
N LEU A 192 10.57 -15.48 3.25
CA LEU A 192 11.33 -14.27 3.55
C LEU A 192 12.37 -14.52 4.66
N THR A 193 13.43 -13.76 4.58
CA THR A 193 14.54 -13.73 5.54
C THR A 193 14.94 -12.28 5.82
N LEU A 194 15.80 -12.05 6.80
CA LEU A 194 16.36 -10.70 7.05
C LEU A 194 17.02 -10.08 5.81
N LYS A 195 17.54 -10.89 4.89
CA LYS A 195 18.17 -10.42 3.64
C LYS A 195 17.16 -10.09 2.53
N SER A 196 15.92 -10.53 2.67
CA SER A 196 14.88 -10.26 1.66
C SER A 196 14.56 -8.77 1.58
N PRO A 197 14.27 -8.22 0.39
CA PRO A 197 13.88 -6.83 0.21
C PRO A 197 12.68 -6.40 1.06
N LEU A 198 12.66 -5.14 1.49
CA LEU A 198 11.57 -4.59 2.29
C LEU A 198 10.23 -4.57 1.56
N SER A 199 10.23 -4.41 0.23
CA SER A 199 9.01 -4.43 -0.57
C SER A 199 8.20 -5.71 -0.41
N HIS A 200 8.88 -6.86 -0.30
CA HIS A 200 8.22 -8.16 -0.12
C HIS A 200 7.52 -8.25 1.25
N TYR A 201 8.17 -7.77 2.31
CA TYR A 201 7.54 -7.67 3.64
C TYR A 201 6.33 -6.75 3.61
N LYS A 202 6.46 -5.56 2.97
CA LYS A 202 5.34 -4.63 2.82
C LYS A 202 4.18 -5.28 2.07
N ALA A 203 4.45 -5.99 0.98
CA ALA A 203 3.42 -6.62 0.16
C ALA A 203 2.64 -7.69 0.95
N VAL A 204 3.33 -8.62 1.59
CA VAL A 204 2.67 -9.72 2.31
C VAL A 204 1.98 -9.25 3.60
N CYS A 205 2.61 -8.34 4.35
CA CYS A 205 1.97 -7.77 5.54
C CYS A 205 0.73 -6.96 5.19
N LEU A 206 0.75 -6.19 4.09
CA LEU A 206 -0.42 -5.48 3.61
C LEU A 206 -1.54 -6.44 3.22
N ALA A 207 -1.23 -7.49 2.47
CA ALA A 207 -2.22 -8.49 2.04
C ALA A 207 -2.85 -9.24 3.23
N LEU A 208 -2.04 -9.65 4.21
CA LEU A 208 -2.53 -10.30 5.44
C LEU A 208 -3.34 -9.33 6.30
N ARG A 209 -2.95 -8.05 6.38
CA ARG A 209 -3.68 -7.03 7.13
C ARG A 209 -5.08 -6.76 6.57
N MET A 210 -5.26 -6.82 5.25
CA MET A 210 -6.58 -6.73 4.62
C MET A 210 -7.47 -7.94 4.94
N ASN A 211 -6.88 -9.06 5.33
CA ASN A 211 -7.55 -10.33 5.66
C ASN A 211 -7.25 -10.75 7.11
N LYS A 212 -7.14 -9.79 8.05
CA LYS A 212 -6.78 -10.12 9.44
C LYS A 212 -7.76 -11.12 10.04
N ASP A 213 -7.16 -12.12 10.70
CA ASP A 213 -7.87 -13.17 11.41
C ASP A 213 -7.02 -13.68 12.56
N ALA A 214 -7.67 -14.12 13.65
CA ALA A 214 -6.96 -14.63 14.83
C ALA A 214 -6.09 -15.86 14.52
N SER A 215 -6.42 -16.65 13.51
CA SER A 215 -5.62 -17.81 13.08
C SER A 215 -4.24 -17.45 12.55
N LEU A 216 -4.01 -16.17 12.18
CA LEU A 216 -2.71 -15.68 11.72
C LEU A 216 -1.74 -15.38 12.87
N ALA A 217 -2.23 -15.20 14.10
CA ALA A 217 -1.42 -14.73 15.23
C ALA A 217 -0.25 -15.69 15.58
N GLU A 218 -0.53 -16.97 15.77
CA GLU A 218 0.52 -17.95 16.07
C GLU A 218 1.55 -18.12 14.94
N PRO A 219 1.15 -18.27 13.65
CA PRO A 219 2.10 -18.29 12.53
C PRO A 219 3.00 -17.05 12.45
N LEU A 220 2.47 -15.85 12.70
CA LEU A 220 3.25 -14.61 12.70
C LEU A 220 4.24 -14.54 13.87
N ALA A 221 3.84 -14.96 15.06
CA ALA A 221 4.72 -15.03 16.23
C ALA A 221 5.87 -16.02 16.01
N ARG A 222 5.56 -17.19 15.42
CA ARG A 222 6.56 -18.19 15.03
C ARG A 222 7.54 -17.63 14.00
N PHE A 223 7.04 -16.97 12.98
CA PHE A 223 7.86 -16.33 11.95
C PHE A 223 8.84 -15.30 12.53
N LEU A 224 8.40 -14.42 13.43
CA LEU A 224 9.26 -13.45 14.13
C LEU A 224 10.42 -14.12 14.87
N LYS A 225 10.14 -15.25 15.54
CA LYS A 225 11.14 -16.01 16.27
C LYS A 225 12.12 -16.73 15.35
N GLU A 226 11.62 -17.52 14.40
CA GLU A 226 12.43 -18.35 13.50
C GLU A 226 13.32 -17.52 12.58
N LYS A 227 12.84 -16.38 12.09
CA LYS A 227 13.58 -15.49 11.20
C LYS A 227 14.48 -14.50 11.92
N LYS A 228 14.53 -14.56 13.28
CA LYS A 228 15.33 -13.65 14.13
C LYS A 228 15.04 -12.18 13.83
N LEU A 229 13.75 -11.87 13.66
CA LEU A 229 13.29 -10.52 13.34
C LEU A 229 13.13 -9.61 14.56
N LYS A 230 13.39 -10.09 15.78
CA LYS A 230 13.27 -9.31 17.03
C LYS A 230 14.57 -8.58 17.37
N GLY A 231 14.44 -7.39 17.96
CA GLY A 231 15.55 -6.69 18.61
C GLY A 231 16.29 -5.70 17.71
N HIS A 232 15.66 -5.18 16.66
CA HIS A 232 16.24 -4.18 15.76
C HIS A 232 15.94 -2.73 16.17
N ASN A 233 15.08 -2.51 17.19
CA ASN A 233 14.84 -1.19 17.76
C ASN A 233 16.13 -0.58 18.33
N GLN A 234 16.20 0.73 18.41
CA GLN A 234 17.30 1.47 19.04
C GLN A 234 16.75 2.47 20.04
N THR A 235 17.08 2.25 21.30
CA THR A 235 16.81 3.21 22.38
C THR A 235 18.11 3.91 22.75
N LEU A 236 18.04 5.23 23.03
CA LEU A 236 19.19 5.97 23.54
C LEU A 236 19.33 5.74 25.05
N GLY A 237 20.34 4.95 25.44
CA GLY A 237 20.86 4.97 26.80
C GLY A 237 21.91 6.08 26.96
N TYR A 238 22.10 6.60 28.17
CA TYR A 238 23.11 7.60 28.48
C TYR A 238 24.52 7.22 28.00
N TYR A 239 24.87 5.94 28.10
CA TYR A 239 26.14 5.41 27.62
C TYR A 239 26.29 5.35 26.11
N ASP A 240 25.19 5.20 25.40
CA ASP A 240 25.18 5.18 23.93
C ASP A 240 25.41 6.58 23.33
N ILE A 241 25.01 7.63 24.03
CA ILE A 241 25.28 9.02 23.64
C ILE A 241 26.78 9.29 23.68
N LYS A 242 27.47 8.93 24.78
CA LYS A 242 28.93 9.10 24.90
C LYS A 242 29.74 8.25 23.91
N LYS A 243 29.27 7.08 23.59
CA LYS A 243 29.91 6.20 22.59
C LYS A 243 29.71 6.72 21.16
N LYS A 244 28.57 7.34 20.91
CA LYS A 244 28.24 7.96 19.61
C LYS A 244 28.86 9.34 19.41
N GLU A 245 29.23 10.08 20.44
CA GLU A 245 30.01 11.30 20.31
C GLU A 245 31.39 11.08 19.72
N LYS A 246 31.97 9.88 19.86
CA LYS A 246 33.23 9.49 19.20
C LYS A 246 33.03 8.92 17.78
N ASN A 247 31.85 8.40 17.48
CA ASN A 247 31.46 7.93 16.14
C ASN A 247 30.32 8.78 15.60
N VAL A 248 30.52 10.09 15.69
CA VAL A 248 29.68 11.12 15.11
C VAL A 248 28.97 10.58 13.89
N TYR A 249 27.69 10.84 13.88
CA TYR A 249 26.90 11.06 12.67
C TYR A 249 27.81 11.15 11.43
N VAL A 250 28.37 10.04 11.07
CA VAL A 250 28.93 9.86 9.75
C VAL A 250 27.78 10.30 8.88
N ARG A 251 27.97 11.39 8.17
CA ARG A 251 27.06 11.85 7.13
C ARG A 251 26.39 10.62 6.55
N GLN A 252 25.15 10.44 6.90
CA GLN A 252 24.39 9.37 6.33
C GLN A 252 24.10 9.72 4.86
N GLY A 253 25.13 9.67 4.08
CA GLY A 253 24.96 9.05 2.81
C GLY A 253 24.49 7.65 3.17
N VAL A 254 23.38 7.22 2.63
CA VAL A 254 22.82 5.88 2.82
C VAL A 254 23.93 4.87 2.50
N ASN A 255 24.80 4.59 3.47
CA ASN A 255 25.75 3.51 3.37
C ASN A 255 24.96 2.22 3.51
N GLN A 256 25.44 1.14 2.95
CA GLN A 256 24.73 -0.15 2.94
C GLN A 256 24.35 -0.60 4.37
N GLU A 257 25.12 -0.26 5.38
CA GLU A 257 24.88 -0.60 6.78
C GLU A 257 23.69 0.14 7.39
N GLY A 258 23.59 1.45 7.16
CA GLY A 258 22.43 2.24 7.62
C GLY A 258 21.14 1.83 6.93
N GLY A 259 21.21 1.49 5.66
CA GLY A 259 20.07 0.96 4.90
C GLY A 259 19.60 -0.40 5.45
N SER A 260 20.51 -1.31 5.75
CA SER A 260 20.18 -2.63 6.32
C SER A 260 19.51 -2.53 7.68
N MET A 261 20.03 -1.67 8.57
CA MET A 261 19.46 -1.45 9.89
C MET A 261 18.04 -0.88 9.81
N LEU A 262 17.84 0.11 8.95
CA LEU A 262 16.52 0.70 8.71
C LEU A 262 15.53 -0.32 8.16
N ASN A 263 15.95 -1.13 7.20
CA ASN A 263 15.13 -2.21 6.64
C ASN A 263 14.70 -3.21 7.70
N ASN A 264 15.61 -3.62 8.60
CA ASN A 264 15.31 -4.61 9.65
C ASN A 264 14.31 -4.07 10.65
N LYS A 265 14.42 -2.79 11.06
CA LYS A 265 13.43 -2.12 11.91
C LYS A 265 12.04 -2.15 11.26
N PHE A 266 11.95 -1.77 9.98
CA PHE A 266 10.67 -1.80 9.26
C PHE A 266 10.09 -3.22 9.19
N LYS A 267 10.90 -4.23 8.89
CA LYS A 267 10.44 -5.63 8.79
C LYS A 267 9.89 -6.12 10.13
N GLU A 268 10.63 -5.90 11.22
CA GLU A 268 10.20 -6.26 12.57
C GLU A 268 8.88 -5.56 12.92
N LEU A 269 8.82 -4.25 12.72
CA LEU A 269 7.67 -3.44 13.10
C LEU A 269 6.42 -3.77 12.29
N LEU A 270 6.55 -4.05 10.98
CA LEU A 270 5.43 -4.46 10.12
C LEU A 270 4.81 -5.79 10.58
N VAL A 271 5.65 -6.78 10.89
CA VAL A 271 5.17 -8.10 11.32
C VAL A 271 4.62 -8.04 12.76
N ALA A 272 5.27 -7.29 13.66
CA ALA A 272 4.79 -7.11 15.03
C ALA A 272 3.43 -6.39 15.08
N ALA A 273 3.26 -5.34 14.27
CA ALA A 273 1.98 -4.63 14.17
C ALA A 273 0.87 -5.54 13.62
N LEU A 274 1.16 -6.33 12.58
CA LEU A 274 0.21 -7.29 12.04
C LEU A 274 -0.16 -8.37 13.06
N LEU A 275 0.82 -8.91 13.79
CA LEU A 275 0.60 -9.88 14.87
C LEU A 275 -0.33 -9.31 15.95
N PHE A 276 -0.04 -8.08 16.40
CA PHE A 276 -0.86 -7.38 17.39
C PHE A 276 -2.31 -7.20 16.90
N GLU A 277 -2.49 -6.78 15.65
CA GLU A 277 -3.80 -6.59 15.04
C GLU A 277 -4.58 -7.89 14.78
N CYS A 278 -3.91 -9.05 14.73
CA CYS A 278 -4.51 -10.38 14.55
C CYS A 278 -4.79 -11.13 15.88
N GLY A 279 -4.68 -10.45 17.04
CA GLY A 279 -4.98 -11.05 18.35
C GLY A 279 -3.76 -11.40 19.21
N ASP A 280 -2.58 -11.03 18.77
CA ASP A 280 -1.34 -10.93 19.54
C ASP A 280 -0.95 -12.18 20.36
N TYR A 281 -0.60 -13.25 19.66
CA TYR A 281 -0.20 -14.51 20.29
C TYR A 281 0.90 -14.32 21.36
N LEU A 282 0.59 -14.65 22.61
CA LEU A 282 1.46 -14.51 23.80
C LEU A 282 1.98 -13.07 24.02
N ASN A 283 1.22 -12.05 23.64
CA ASN A 283 1.58 -10.62 23.76
C ASN A 283 2.87 -10.21 23.03
N GLN A 284 3.39 -11.02 22.12
CA GLN A 284 4.67 -10.76 21.47
C GLN A 284 4.67 -9.52 20.56
N GLY A 285 3.55 -9.25 19.90
CA GLY A 285 3.38 -8.05 19.08
C GLY A 285 3.41 -6.78 19.94
N ARG A 286 2.65 -6.79 21.03
CA ARG A 286 2.61 -5.70 22.01
C ARG A 286 3.99 -5.42 22.61
N GLU A 287 4.69 -6.44 23.09
CA GLU A 287 6.03 -6.29 23.66
C GLU A 287 6.99 -5.59 22.70
N ILE A 288 7.00 -5.99 21.42
CA ILE A 288 7.84 -5.36 20.41
C ILE A 288 7.41 -3.91 20.19
N LEU A 289 6.12 -3.64 20.01
CA LEU A 289 5.60 -2.30 19.79
C LEU A 289 5.90 -1.37 20.97
N GLU A 290 5.74 -1.82 22.22
CA GLU A 290 6.06 -1.03 23.43
C GLU A 290 7.54 -0.64 23.48
N VAL A 291 8.44 -1.52 23.05
CA VAL A 291 9.86 -1.18 22.95
C VAL A 291 10.09 -0.12 21.86
N TYR A 292 9.41 -0.24 20.72
CA TYR A 292 9.51 0.73 19.62
C TYR A 292 8.94 2.11 19.95
N THR A 293 8.03 2.27 20.93
CA THR A 293 7.57 3.60 21.38
C THR A 293 8.72 4.48 21.90
N LYS A 294 9.85 3.86 22.23
CA LYS A 294 11.06 4.54 22.72
C LYS A 294 12.19 4.56 21.68
N ASP A 295 11.92 4.21 20.42
CA ASP A 295 12.95 4.21 19.39
C ASP A 295 13.43 5.63 19.09
N VAL A 296 14.72 5.77 18.84
CA VAL A 296 15.35 7.07 18.53
C VAL A 296 14.85 7.71 17.25
N ASN A 297 14.29 6.91 16.35
CA ASN A 297 13.66 7.42 15.14
C ASN A 297 12.18 7.67 15.42
N GLY A 298 11.80 8.92 15.59
CA GLY A 298 10.47 9.35 16.00
C GLY A 298 9.33 8.76 15.14
N HIS A 299 9.55 8.54 13.83
CA HIS A 299 8.52 7.94 12.98
C HIS A 299 8.22 6.47 13.30
N PHE A 300 9.18 5.69 13.83
CA PHE A 300 8.92 4.33 14.33
C PHE A 300 8.19 4.37 15.67
N ALA A 301 8.60 5.28 16.54
CA ALA A 301 7.94 5.48 17.84
C ALA A 301 6.47 5.89 17.64
N GLU A 302 6.23 6.87 16.78
CA GLU A 302 4.87 7.33 16.42
C GLU A 302 4.02 6.21 15.83
N TYR A 303 4.55 5.45 14.89
CA TYR A 303 3.83 4.32 14.31
C TYR A 303 3.46 3.26 15.37
N ALA A 304 4.39 2.93 16.27
CA ALA A 304 4.13 1.98 17.34
C ALA A 304 3.03 2.48 18.30
N HIS A 305 3.05 3.76 18.68
CA HIS A 305 1.98 4.39 19.45
C HIS A 305 0.63 4.31 18.76
N LEU A 306 0.58 4.64 17.45
CA LEU A 306 -0.66 4.59 16.68
C LEU A 306 -1.24 3.18 16.61
N VAL A 307 -0.40 2.16 16.41
CA VAL A 307 -0.87 0.76 16.36
C VAL A 307 -1.40 0.31 17.72
N LEU A 308 -0.67 0.59 18.80
CA LEU A 308 -1.09 0.23 20.16
C LEU A 308 -2.42 0.89 20.55
N ASN A 309 -2.60 2.15 20.21
CA ASN A 309 -3.82 2.91 20.54
C ASN A 309 -5.03 2.45 19.71
N ASN A 310 -4.85 2.15 18.41
CA ASN A 310 -5.94 1.72 17.54
C ASN A 310 -6.35 0.25 17.77
N GLY A 311 -5.42 -0.60 18.19
CA GLY A 311 -5.71 -2.02 18.46
C GLY A 311 -6.60 -2.25 19.68
N THR A 312 -6.61 -1.33 20.64
CA THR A 312 -7.50 -1.41 21.83
C THR A 312 -8.97 -1.16 21.50
N ALA A 313 -9.28 -0.50 20.38
CA ALA A 313 -10.65 -0.24 19.94
C ALA A 313 -11.37 -1.48 19.35
N ILE A 314 -10.63 -2.48 18.89
CA ILE A 314 -11.20 -3.69 18.26
C ILE A 314 -11.51 -4.78 19.30
N SER A 315 -10.80 -4.80 20.44
CA SER A 315 -10.99 -5.80 21.51
C SER A 315 -12.20 -5.53 22.42
N SER A 316 -12.80 -4.35 22.36
CA SER A 316 -13.92 -3.94 23.22
C SER A 316 -15.32 -4.16 22.62
N THR A 317 -15.43 -4.70 21.39
CA THR A 317 -16.72 -4.95 20.69
C THR A 317 -17.01 -6.41 20.40
N GLY A 318 -16.25 -7.34 20.98
CA GLY A 318 -16.47 -8.78 20.89
C GLY A 318 -16.77 -9.37 22.26
N GLY A 319 -17.98 -9.11 22.76
CA GLY A 319 -18.59 -9.78 23.90
C GLY A 319 -19.98 -10.25 23.54
#